data_961c00cca5b8678998be86868d05b04e
#
_entry.id   961c00cca5b8678998be86868d05b04e
#
_cell.length_a   1.000
_cell.length_b   1.000
_cell.length_c   1.000
_cell.angle_alpha   90.00
_cell.angle_beta   90.00
_cell.angle_gamma   90.00
#
_symmetry.space_group_name_H-M   'P 1'
#
loop_
_entity.id
_entity.type
_entity.pdbx_description
1 polymer ?
#
loop_
_entity_poly.entity_id
_entity_poly.type
_entity_poly.pdbx_seq_one_letter_code
_entity_poly.pdbx_strand_id
1 'polypeptide(L)'
;MNKGILVVVSGFSGAGKGTVMKRLMEKYDGYALSVSATTRKPRPGEEDGREYFFRTRDEFEKLIEEDALLEYAQYVENYYGTPRSYVEEQLQAGRNVILEIEIQGAMKIKEKIPEALLVFVTP
;
A
#
# COMPACT_ATOMS: atom_id res chain seq x y z
N MET A 1 15.30 10.90 -15.87
CA MET A 1 14.84 9.57 -15.47
C MET A 1 13.34 9.61 -15.24
N ASN A 2 12.63 8.68 -15.82
CA ASN A 2 11.18 8.65 -15.69
C ASN A 2 10.77 8.17 -14.30
N LYS A 3 9.74 8.83 -13.77
CA LYS A 3 9.12 8.43 -12.53
C LYS A 3 8.36 7.11 -12.75
N GLY A 4 8.34 6.24 -11.74
CA GLY A 4 7.57 5.00 -11.79
C GLY A 4 6.08 5.25 -11.72
N ILE A 5 5.30 4.20 -11.93
CA ILE A 5 3.84 4.24 -11.93
C ILE A 5 3.32 3.55 -10.66
N LEU A 6 2.34 4.18 -10.02
CA LEU A 6 1.65 3.55 -8.89
C LEU A 6 0.47 2.74 -9.43
N VAL A 7 0.49 1.44 -9.14
CA VAL A 7 -0.58 0.50 -9.53
C VAL A 7 -1.30 0.08 -8.27
N VAL A 8 -2.59 0.38 -8.18
CA VAL A 8 -3.41 0.02 -7.03
C VAL A 8 -4.31 -1.14 -7.44
N VAL A 9 -4.11 -2.29 -6.77
CA VAL A 9 -4.89 -3.50 -7.02
C VAL A 9 -5.94 -3.61 -5.94
N SER A 10 -7.19 -3.68 -6.33
CA SER A 10 -8.31 -3.78 -5.40
C SER A 10 -9.28 -4.88 -5.84
N GLY A 11 -10.06 -5.38 -4.89
CA GLY A 11 -11.03 -6.43 -5.14
C GLY A 11 -11.49 -7.06 -3.84
N PHE A 12 -12.43 -7.98 -3.95
CA PHE A 12 -12.91 -8.70 -2.77
C PHE A 12 -11.87 -9.72 -2.31
N SER A 13 -11.84 -9.96 -1.01
CA SER A 13 -11.04 -11.03 -0.43
C SER A 13 -11.42 -12.35 -1.11
N GLY A 14 -10.44 -13.11 -1.56
CA GLY A 14 -10.69 -14.37 -2.27
C GLY A 14 -10.95 -14.22 -3.76
N ALA A 15 -10.89 -13.01 -4.32
CA ALA A 15 -11.11 -12.75 -5.75
C ALA A 15 -9.86 -12.98 -6.61
N GLY A 16 -8.79 -13.53 -6.04
CA GLY A 16 -7.57 -13.80 -6.77
C GLY A 16 -6.57 -12.65 -6.81
N LYS A 17 -6.77 -11.64 -5.97
CA LYS A 17 -5.86 -10.49 -5.88
C LYS A 17 -4.40 -10.88 -5.67
N GLY A 18 -4.17 -11.76 -4.70
CA GLY A 18 -2.82 -12.23 -4.38
C GLY A 18 -2.16 -12.96 -5.54
N THR A 19 -2.94 -13.74 -6.30
CA THR A 19 -2.43 -14.45 -7.47
C THR A 19 -2.04 -13.47 -8.57
N VAL A 20 -2.86 -12.45 -8.81
CA VAL A 20 -2.56 -11.42 -9.81
C VAL A 20 -1.28 -10.69 -9.45
N MET A 21 -1.14 -10.28 -8.19
CA MET A 21 0.05 -9.58 -7.72
C MET A 21 1.30 -10.44 -7.85
N LYS A 22 1.21 -11.70 -7.46
CA LYS A 22 2.33 -12.63 -7.57
C LYS A 22 2.80 -12.78 -9.01
N ARG A 23 1.87 -12.92 -9.95
CA ARG A 23 2.21 -13.05 -11.37
C ARG A 23 2.85 -11.79 -11.93
N LEU A 24 2.37 -10.61 -11.51
CA LEU A 24 2.97 -9.35 -11.93
C LEU A 24 4.41 -9.24 -11.45
N MET A 25 4.66 -9.62 -10.19
CA MET A 25 6.00 -9.56 -9.61
C MET A 25 6.95 -10.56 -10.26
N GLU A 26 6.45 -11.73 -10.66
CA GLU A 26 7.26 -12.75 -11.33
C GLU A 26 7.58 -12.38 -12.77
N LYS A 27 6.64 -11.76 -13.47
CA LYS A 27 6.75 -11.49 -14.90
C LYS A 27 7.51 -10.22 -15.23
N TYR A 28 7.41 -9.20 -14.38
CA TYR A 28 7.98 -7.89 -14.64
C TYR A 28 8.95 -7.49 -13.54
N ASP A 29 10.14 -7.09 -13.94
CA ASP A 29 11.14 -6.53 -13.04
C ASP A 29 10.85 -5.05 -12.77
N GLY A 30 11.41 -4.51 -11.71
CA GLY A 30 11.30 -3.09 -11.41
C GLY A 30 10.05 -2.70 -10.63
N TYR A 31 9.25 -3.66 -10.18
CA TYR A 31 8.13 -3.40 -9.28
C TYR A 31 8.58 -3.48 -7.84
N ALA A 32 8.04 -2.61 -7.02
CA ALA A 32 8.20 -2.66 -5.56
C ALA A 32 6.82 -2.82 -4.93
N LEU A 33 6.72 -3.73 -3.98
CA LEU A 33 5.46 -3.90 -3.25
C LEU A 33 5.39 -2.84 -2.16
N SER A 34 4.26 -2.14 -2.08
CA SER A 34 4.07 -1.15 -1.03
C SER A 34 3.91 -1.83 0.32
N VAL A 35 4.60 -1.31 1.34
CA VAL A 35 4.49 -1.80 2.70
C VAL A 35 3.63 -0.83 3.48
N SER A 36 2.53 -1.32 4.03
CA SER A 36 1.59 -0.50 4.81
C SER A 36 2.05 -0.35 6.25
N ALA A 37 1.62 0.72 6.91
CA ALA A 37 1.81 0.90 8.34
C ALA A 37 0.59 0.39 9.09
N THR A 38 0.80 -0.13 10.29
CA THR A 38 -0.29 -0.62 11.12
C THR A 38 0.04 -0.47 12.61
N THR A 39 -1.00 -0.38 13.42
CA THR A 39 -0.86 -0.40 14.89
C THR A 39 -1.01 -1.81 15.45
N ARG A 40 -1.31 -2.80 14.59
CA ARG A 40 -1.36 -4.19 14.99
C ARG A 40 0.04 -4.65 15.42
N LYS A 41 0.10 -5.44 16.48
CA LYS A 41 1.38 -6.00 16.92
C LYS A 41 1.89 -7.05 15.93
N PRO A 42 3.22 -7.16 15.76
CA PRO A 42 3.78 -8.19 14.88
C PRO A 42 3.38 -9.59 15.35
N ARG A 43 3.10 -10.46 14.39
CA ARG A 43 2.90 -11.88 14.64
C ARG A 43 4.26 -12.59 14.56
N PRO A 44 4.37 -13.81 15.14
CA PRO A 44 5.62 -14.57 15.05
C PRO A 44 6.09 -14.68 13.60
N GLY A 45 7.35 -14.36 13.35
CA GLY A 45 7.94 -14.42 12.03
C GLY A 45 7.80 -13.15 11.20
N GLU A 46 7.02 -12.18 11.65
CA GLU A 46 6.89 -10.89 10.95
C GLU A 46 8.00 -9.93 11.37
N GLU A 47 8.42 -9.09 10.42
CA GLU A 47 9.48 -8.11 10.67
C GLU A 47 9.02 -6.71 10.27
N ASP A 48 9.45 -5.72 11.03
CA ASP A 48 9.20 -4.31 10.71
C ASP A 48 9.81 -3.95 9.35
N GLY A 49 9.01 -3.31 8.51
CA GLY A 49 9.44 -2.91 7.17
C GLY A 49 9.31 -3.99 6.11
N ARG A 50 8.94 -5.20 6.49
CA ARG A 50 8.74 -6.30 5.55
C ARG A 50 7.25 -6.58 5.33
N GLU A 51 6.53 -7.10 6.34
CA GLU A 51 5.09 -7.31 6.24
C GLU A 51 4.34 -6.00 6.44
N TYR A 52 4.75 -5.24 7.45
CA TYR A 52 4.20 -3.92 7.78
C TYR A 52 5.28 -3.06 8.41
N PHE A 53 5.05 -1.74 8.41
CA PHE A 53 5.73 -0.85 9.34
C PHE A 53 4.88 -0.85 10.61
N PHE A 54 5.36 -1.53 11.65
CA PHE A 54 4.64 -1.64 12.91
C PHE A 54 4.87 -0.39 13.74
N ARG A 55 3.79 0.29 14.08
CA ARG A 55 3.86 1.57 14.80
C ARG A 55 2.93 1.54 16.00
N THR A 56 3.21 2.35 17.00
CA THR A 56 2.27 2.55 18.11
C THR A 56 1.10 3.37 17.63
N ARG A 57 0.02 3.37 18.40
CA ARG A 57 -1.16 4.17 18.08
C ARG A 57 -0.80 5.66 18.02
N ASP A 58 -0.01 6.14 18.98
CA ASP A 58 0.43 7.55 19.01
C ASP A 58 1.26 7.90 17.78
N GLU A 59 2.17 7.01 17.40
CA GLU A 59 2.98 7.21 16.19
C GLU A 59 2.12 7.28 14.94
N PHE A 60 1.13 6.40 14.84
CA PHE A 60 0.25 6.37 13.69
C PHE A 60 -0.62 7.63 13.62
N GLU A 61 -1.16 8.07 14.76
CA GLU A 61 -1.97 9.29 14.81
C GLU A 61 -1.15 10.52 14.43
N LYS A 62 0.13 10.53 14.78
CA LYS A 62 1.03 11.59 14.36
C LYS A 62 1.22 11.59 12.83
N LEU A 63 1.32 10.42 12.21
CA LEU A 63 1.38 10.32 10.75
C LEU A 63 0.14 10.90 10.09
N ILE A 64 -1.03 10.67 10.70
CA ILE A 64 -2.27 11.26 10.21
C ILE A 64 -2.24 12.78 10.28
N GLU A 65 -1.81 13.33 11.42
CA GLU A 65 -1.72 14.78 11.62
C GLU A 65 -0.76 15.45 10.63
N GLU A 66 0.32 14.77 10.30
CA GLU A 66 1.34 15.29 9.39
C GLU A 66 1.00 15.06 7.91
N ASP A 67 -0.16 14.50 7.63
CA ASP A 67 -0.58 14.10 6.26
C ASP A 67 0.48 13.22 5.59
N ALA A 68 1.06 12.32 6.37
CA ALA A 68 2.13 11.43 5.92
C ALA A 68 1.62 10.10 5.36
N LEU A 69 0.30 9.94 5.26
CA LEU A 69 -0.34 8.74 4.72
C LEU A 69 -1.14 9.10 3.48
N LEU A 70 -1.01 8.30 2.43
CA LEU A 70 -1.82 8.48 1.22
C LEU A 70 -3.28 8.13 1.47
N GLU A 71 -3.50 7.12 2.31
CA GLU A 71 -4.83 6.75 2.80
C GLU A 71 -4.66 6.00 4.11
N TYR A 72 -5.71 5.93 4.90
CA TYR A 72 -5.72 5.09 6.11
C TYR A 72 -7.15 4.72 6.46
N ALA A 73 -7.27 3.63 7.23
CA ALA A 73 -8.56 3.16 7.73
C ALA A 73 -8.35 2.47 9.06
N GLN A 74 -9.41 2.36 9.83
CA GLN A 74 -9.40 1.66 11.10
C GLN A 74 -10.30 0.42 10.98
N TYR A 75 -9.73 -0.74 11.31
CA TYR A 75 -10.45 -2.00 11.33
C TYR A 75 -10.40 -2.56 12.75
N VAL A 76 -11.56 -2.70 13.37
CA VAL A 76 -11.70 -3.16 14.76
C VAL A 76 -10.90 -2.20 15.66
N GLU A 77 -9.74 -2.63 16.16
CA GLU A 77 -8.93 -1.83 17.09
C GLU A 77 -7.69 -1.24 16.45
N ASN A 78 -7.38 -1.63 15.22
CA ASN A 78 -6.11 -1.25 14.61
C ASN A 78 -6.27 -0.35 13.40
N TYR A 79 -5.31 0.55 13.25
CA TYR A 79 -5.17 1.36 12.05
C TYR A 79 -4.35 0.63 11.00
N TYR A 80 -4.63 0.92 9.75
CA TYR A 80 -3.84 0.48 8.59
C TYR A 80 -3.78 1.65 7.62
N GLY A 81 -2.60 1.90 7.06
CA GLY A 81 -2.44 3.01 6.13
C GLY A 81 -1.24 2.87 5.23
N THR A 82 -1.21 3.68 4.19
CA THR A 82 -0.15 3.66 3.18
C THR A 82 0.78 4.86 3.39
N PRO A 83 2.04 4.62 3.82
CA PRO A 83 2.99 5.72 4.02
C PRO A 83 3.32 6.42 2.70
N ARG A 84 3.15 7.74 2.68
CA ARG A 84 3.42 8.57 1.51
C ARG A 84 4.90 8.55 1.12
N SER A 85 5.78 8.71 2.10
CA SER A 85 7.21 8.82 1.84
C SER A 85 7.79 7.59 1.18
N TYR A 86 7.37 6.40 1.63
CA TYR A 86 7.85 5.15 1.05
C TYR A 86 7.45 5.03 -0.42
N VAL A 87 6.18 5.30 -0.72
CA VAL A 87 5.68 5.23 -2.09
C VAL A 87 6.38 6.24 -2.99
N GLU A 88 6.48 7.48 -2.54
CA GLU A 88 7.14 8.55 -3.31
C GLU A 88 8.60 8.23 -3.59
N GLU A 89 9.30 7.70 -2.60
CA GLU A 89 10.71 7.33 -2.73
C GLU A 89 10.91 6.27 -3.81
N GLN A 90 10.07 5.24 -3.81
CA GLN A 90 10.14 4.18 -4.82
C GLN A 90 9.81 4.71 -6.23
N LEU A 91 8.78 5.55 -6.34
CA LEU A 91 8.40 6.14 -7.61
C LEU A 91 9.50 7.05 -8.16
N GLN A 92 10.14 7.86 -7.31
CA GLN A 92 11.22 8.73 -7.72
C GLN A 92 12.46 7.95 -8.16
N ALA A 93 12.65 6.76 -7.62
CA ALA A 93 13.74 5.88 -8.03
C ALA A 93 13.44 5.17 -9.37
N GLY A 94 12.29 5.46 -9.99
CA GLY A 94 11.91 4.87 -11.27
C GLY A 94 11.25 3.51 -11.15
N ARG A 95 10.93 3.06 -9.95
CA ARG A 95 10.26 1.79 -9.72
C ARG A 95 8.76 1.93 -9.80
N ASN A 96 8.10 0.92 -10.35
CA ASN A 96 6.64 0.84 -10.32
C ASN A 96 6.23 0.24 -8.98
N VAL A 97 5.29 0.87 -8.31
CA VAL A 97 4.84 0.43 -6.98
C VAL A 97 3.49 -0.25 -7.10
N ILE A 98 3.37 -1.44 -6.52
CA ILE A 98 2.11 -2.16 -6.45
C ILE A 98 1.58 -2.06 -5.04
N LEU A 99 0.35 -1.57 -4.90
CA LEU A 99 -0.32 -1.41 -3.63
C LEU A 99 -1.62 -2.21 -3.65
N GLU A 100 -1.76 -3.13 -2.72
CA GLU A 100 -2.98 -3.92 -2.55
C GLU A 100 -3.79 -3.35 -1.40
N ILE A 101 -4.97 -2.78 -1.70
CA ILE A 101 -5.86 -2.21 -0.68
C ILE A 101 -7.32 -2.40 -1.10
N GLU A 102 -8.22 -2.14 -0.17
CA GLU A 102 -9.66 -2.18 -0.47
C GLU A 102 -10.06 -0.99 -1.36
N ILE A 103 -11.25 -1.11 -1.96
CA ILE A 103 -11.70 -0.14 -2.96
C ILE A 103 -11.81 1.29 -2.41
N GLN A 104 -12.25 1.45 -1.17
CA GLN A 104 -12.39 2.79 -0.57
C GLN A 104 -11.05 3.49 -0.47
N GLY A 105 -10.02 2.76 -0.04
CA GLY A 105 -8.65 3.28 0.00
C GLY A 105 -8.12 3.56 -1.39
N ALA A 106 -8.41 2.68 -2.36
CA ALA A 106 -7.99 2.87 -3.74
C ALA A 106 -8.56 4.17 -4.33
N MET A 107 -9.82 4.46 -4.06
CA MET A 107 -10.45 5.70 -4.53
C MET A 107 -9.82 6.94 -3.90
N LYS A 108 -9.48 6.88 -2.62
CA LYS A 108 -8.80 7.99 -1.94
C LYS A 108 -7.42 8.25 -2.56
N ILE A 109 -6.69 7.19 -2.89
CA ILE A 109 -5.39 7.33 -3.53
C ILE A 109 -5.53 7.94 -4.92
N LYS A 110 -6.54 7.53 -5.68
CA LYS A 110 -6.79 8.07 -7.02
C LYS A 110 -7.06 9.58 -6.97
N GLU A 111 -7.73 10.04 -5.94
CA GLU A 111 -7.96 11.49 -5.74
C GLU A 111 -6.65 12.25 -5.50
N LYS A 112 -5.74 11.68 -4.72
CA LYS A 112 -4.47 12.31 -4.39
C LYS A 112 -3.44 12.15 -5.51
N ILE A 113 -3.47 11.04 -6.21
CA ILE A 113 -2.54 10.73 -7.31
C ILE A 113 -3.36 10.33 -8.52
N PRO A 114 -3.85 11.32 -9.30
CA PRO A 114 -4.73 11.03 -10.44
C PRO A 114 -4.13 10.11 -11.50
N GLU A 115 -2.81 10.09 -11.61
CA GLU A 115 -2.10 9.25 -12.57
C GLU A 115 -1.96 7.79 -12.12
N ALA A 116 -2.39 7.46 -10.90
CA ALA A 116 -2.35 6.08 -10.42
C ALA A 116 -3.26 5.19 -11.27
N LEU A 117 -2.78 3.99 -11.56
CA LEU A 117 -3.54 3.00 -12.32
C LEU A 117 -4.31 2.10 -11.36
N LEU A 118 -5.64 2.09 -11.50
CA LEU A 118 -6.49 1.22 -10.69
C LEU A 118 -6.77 -0.09 -11.43
N VAL A 119 -6.48 -1.21 -10.78
CA VAL A 119 -6.79 -2.54 -11.30
C VAL A 119 -7.80 -3.18 -10.36
N PHE A 120 -8.95 -3.54 -10.90
CA PHE A 120 -10.04 -4.12 -10.14
C PHE A 120 -10.15 -5.60 -10.45
N VAL A 121 -9.96 -6.45 -9.43
CA VAL A 121 -10.03 -7.90 -9.59
C VAL A 121 -11.42 -8.37 -9.16
N THR A 122 -12.18 -8.93 -10.10
CA THR A 122 -13.51 -9.48 -9.82
C THR A 122 -13.43 -10.99 -9.61
N PRO A 123 -14.38 -11.57 -8.87
CA PRO A 123 -14.45 -13.01 -8.68
C PRO A 123 -14.62 -13.78 -9.98
#